data_62d5385e2c2b11d9b27821ae29b586f4
#
_entry.id   62d5385e2c2b11d9b27821ae29b586f4
#
_cell.length_a   1.000
_cell.length_b   1.000
_cell.length_c   1.000
_cell.angle_alpha   90.00
_cell.angle_beta   90.00
_cell.angle_gamma   90.00
#
_symmetry.space_group_name_H-M   'P 1'
#
loop_
_entity.id
_entity.type
_entity.pdbx_description
1 polymer ?
#
loop_
_entity_poly.entity_id
_entity_poly.type
_entity_poly.pdbx_seq_one_letter_code
_entity_poly.pdbx_strand_id
1 'polypeptide(L)'
;MFAGFTMVSCDFLDVVPAEKASDKDAFSSPKAAERFLYSCYGYIPQINMVQTCLDFSGDEIISPFTQESYVKFAEGVYTSGNLIISYWNDLFLGIRQCYLLKKNITSVPRIDQATIDSYVAQADFLIAYFHMLLIKCYGPVVLVKELPVLDTPKDNLLGRTSYDECVQWTCDMFDDAAGRLPATRTGSEYGLATSVAAKALKARLLLYAASPLFNGNTEYYSDFVNTDGSSLMPLSYDENKWKKAADAALEAINLAESNGYSLYEMREGDLSGYPEPQDLTQRTLRFTFMDKDNSKEVLFAETRKAGAYGLQPKSLPYLSDGSWNGVAPTLTMVERFYTKNGLPIDEDPEFDYQNRFSVVPFPDGATYGEGQTIKLNVDREPRFYAWIAFQNGYYECQTESKENAYVAKAERAEGKKWLTDFTEQGNCGKQGRNNNYSKTGYLNKKGVHPGVAASKSQKEPSKDYPWPVIRLAELYLSYAEACIAYNKDGYLEKGMVKLDRIRERAGLLSVKDSWKNAKNPIVSYEGNGGLNGKLTEIVRQERMIELYLEQQNFWDIRRWKLGDKYFNVPVKGMNIDATDINGFATVKTLPDVRNFDTPRQYLLPIPAAEVSKNPNMVQNPNY
;
A
#
# COMPACT_ATOMS: atom_id res chain seq x y z
N MET A 1 40.95 65.35 34.74
CA MET A 1 40.60 64.08 35.39
C MET A 1 39.75 63.29 34.43
N PHE A 2 40.39 62.44 33.61
CA PHE A 2 39.70 61.58 32.64
C PHE A 2 39.44 60.21 33.31
N ALA A 3 38.21 59.89 33.49
CA ALA A 3 37.81 58.56 33.98
C ALA A 3 37.67 57.62 32.79
N GLY A 4 38.54 56.62 32.70
CA GLY A 4 38.45 55.55 31.71
C GLY A 4 37.35 54.58 32.09
N PHE A 5 36.37 54.42 31.21
CA PHE A 5 35.36 53.30 31.26
C PHE A 5 35.96 52.08 30.56
N THR A 6 36.33 51.07 31.32
CA THR A 6 36.61 49.72 30.80
C THR A 6 35.30 49.06 30.47
N MET A 7 35.04 48.89 29.19
CA MET A 7 33.95 48.01 28.71
C MET A 7 34.36 46.56 28.95
N VAL A 8 33.70 45.90 29.88
CA VAL A 8 33.74 44.45 30.00
C VAL A 8 32.85 43.89 28.90
N SER A 9 33.47 43.32 27.87
CA SER A 9 32.78 42.52 26.87
C SER A 9 32.24 41.26 27.54
N CYS A 10 30.92 41.13 27.66
CA CYS A 10 30.30 39.88 28.01
C CYS A 10 30.47 38.91 26.82
N ASP A 11 31.23 37.86 27.03
CA ASP A 11 31.31 36.66 26.18
C ASP A 11 29.94 35.91 26.17
N PHE A 12 28.95 36.49 25.51
CA PHE A 12 27.63 35.89 25.38
C PHE A 12 27.41 35.28 23.99
N LEU A 13 28.47 35.07 23.19
CA LEU A 13 28.40 34.53 21.84
C LEU A 13 29.11 33.18 21.66
N ASP A 14 29.56 32.54 22.72
CA ASP A 14 29.92 31.12 22.69
C ASP A 14 28.70 30.25 23.08
N VAL A 15 27.59 30.40 22.35
CA VAL A 15 26.61 29.31 22.24
C VAL A 15 27.30 28.32 21.31
N VAL A 16 28.03 27.37 21.92
CA VAL A 16 28.41 26.13 21.24
C VAL A 16 27.12 25.58 20.64
N PRO A 17 27.00 25.45 19.30
CA PRO A 17 25.83 24.83 18.71
C PRO A 17 25.62 23.49 19.40
N ALA A 18 24.41 23.19 19.87
CA ALA A 18 24.11 21.92 20.50
C ALA A 18 24.71 20.82 19.62
N GLU A 19 25.75 20.14 20.14
CA GLU A 19 26.56 19.18 19.40
C GLU A 19 25.64 18.22 18.72
N LYS A 20 25.69 18.13 17.39
CA LYS A 20 25.12 16.97 16.68
C LYS A 20 25.76 15.77 17.35
N ALA A 21 24.94 14.89 17.94
CA ALA A 21 25.40 13.70 18.62
C ALA A 21 26.49 13.05 17.75
N SER A 22 27.69 12.94 18.26
CA SER A 22 28.83 12.39 17.52
C SER A 22 28.61 10.87 17.38
N ASP A 23 29.28 10.22 16.43
CA ASP A 23 29.29 8.76 16.32
C ASP A 23 29.68 8.11 17.67
N LYS A 24 30.56 8.76 18.46
CA LYS A 24 30.92 8.30 19.81
C LYS A 24 29.75 8.26 20.78
N ASP A 25 28.85 9.25 20.72
CA ASP A 25 27.68 9.31 21.60
C ASP A 25 26.64 8.25 21.20
N ALA A 26 26.48 8.04 19.89
CA ALA A 26 25.56 7.05 19.34
C ALA A 26 25.91 5.61 19.69
N PHE A 27 27.22 5.31 19.92
CA PHE A 27 27.71 3.97 20.26
C PHE A 27 28.34 3.89 21.67
N SER A 28 27.98 4.83 22.56
CA SER A 28 28.51 4.90 23.93
C SER A 28 27.97 3.81 24.88
N SER A 29 26.86 3.17 24.54
CA SER A 29 26.22 2.11 25.35
C SER A 29 25.29 1.23 24.49
N PRO A 30 24.93 0.02 24.96
CA PRO A 30 23.95 -0.85 24.26
C PRO A 30 22.63 -0.14 23.99
N LYS A 31 22.12 0.64 24.94
CA LYS A 31 20.87 1.42 24.75
C LYS A 31 20.99 2.54 23.70
N ALA A 32 22.17 3.13 23.57
CA ALA A 32 22.43 4.13 22.52
C ALA A 32 22.49 3.45 21.14
N ALA A 33 23.14 2.28 21.04
CA ALA A 33 23.20 1.47 19.84
C ALA A 33 21.80 0.96 19.40
N GLU A 34 20.95 0.56 20.36
CA GLU A 34 19.55 0.20 20.08
C GLU A 34 18.78 1.38 19.46
N ARG A 35 18.90 2.58 20.03
CA ARG A 35 18.29 3.79 19.45
C ARG A 35 18.81 4.11 18.05
N PHE A 36 20.11 3.84 17.81
CA PHE A 36 20.68 4.00 16.48
C PHE A 36 20.10 3.00 15.49
N LEU A 37 19.91 1.72 15.87
CA LEU A 37 19.21 0.74 15.06
C LEU A 37 17.79 1.24 14.72
N TYR A 38 17.02 1.72 15.69
CA TYR A 38 15.68 2.26 15.44
C TYR A 38 15.71 3.48 14.51
N SER A 39 16.77 4.29 14.54
CA SER A 39 16.94 5.37 13.57
C SER A 39 17.12 4.86 12.13
N CYS A 40 17.69 3.67 11.93
CA CYS A 40 17.75 3.02 10.62
C CYS A 40 16.33 2.67 10.12
N TYR A 41 15.47 2.12 10.99
CA TYR A 41 14.06 1.88 10.66
C TYR A 41 13.29 3.17 10.35
N GLY A 42 13.71 4.30 10.94
CA GLY A 42 13.12 5.62 10.71
C GLY A 42 13.14 6.08 9.25
N TYR A 43 14.05 5.55 8.43
CA TYR A 43 14.14 5.85 6.99
C TYR A 43 13.16 5.03 6.11
N ILE A 44 12.46 4.04 6.67
CA ILE A 44 11.37 3.38 5.95
C ILE A 44 10.29 4.41 5.62
N PRO A 45 9.86 4.55 4.34
CA PRO A 45 8.75 5.44 4.00
C PRO A 45 7.49 5.08 4.81
N GLN A 46 6.85 6.09 5.40
CA GLN A 46 5.68 5.87 6.23
C GLN A 46 4.42 5.68 5.36
N ILE A 47 4.08 4.45 5.06
CA ILE A 47 3.04 4.08 4.10
C ILE A 47 1.61 4.26 4.60
N ASN A 48 1.37 4.36 5.90
CA ASN A 48 0.05 4.65 6.48
C ASN A 48 -0.30 6.15 6.51
N MET A 49 0.60 7.02 6.06
CA MET A 49 0.40 8.46 5.96
C MET A 49 -0.10 8.82 4.55
N VAL A 50 -1.40 8.86 4.34
CA VAL A 50 -2.03 9.06 3.02
C VAL A 50 -1.54 10.31 2.32
N GLN A 51 -1.40 11.43 3.04
CA GLN A 51 -1.06 12.73 2.46
C GLN A 51 0.21 12.73 1.60
N THR A 52 1.22 11.97 2.00
CA THR A 52 2.55 11.97 1.39
C THR A 52 2.95 10.64 0.75
N CYS A 53 2.12 9.62 0.87
CA CYS A 53 2.41 8.31 0.31
C CYS A 53 2.05 8.25 -1.18
N LEU A 54 3.06 8.07 -2.02
CA LEU A 54 2.93 7.94 -3.47
C LEU A 54 1.95 6.84 -3.89
N ASP A 55 1.91 5.77 -3.14
CA ASP A 55 1.18 4.55 -3.49
C ASP A 55 -0.34 4.76 -3.53
N PHE A 56 -0.86 5.87 -2.97
CA PHE A 56 -2.26 6.28 -3.10
C PHE A 56 -2.57 7.08 -4.39
N SER A 57 -1.57 7.34 -5.23
CA SER A 57 -1.76 8.03 -6.52
C SER A 57 -2.37 7.16 -7.62
N GLY A 58 -2.76 5.92 -7.30
CA GLY A 58 -3.42 4.99 -8.21
C GLY A 58 -4.84 5.39 -8.59
N ASP A 59 -5.54 4.48 -9.27
CA ASP A 59 -6.91 4.69 -9.76
C ASP A 59 -8.00 4.38 -8.72
N GLU A 60 -7.60 3.95 -7.51
CA GLU A 60 -8.51 3.45 -6.49
C GLU A 60 -9.36 4.53 -5.83
N ILE A 61 -8.77 5.68 -5.55
CA ILE A 61 -9.40 6.75 -4.79
C ILE A 61 -9.18 8.12 -5.41
N ILE A 62 -10.02 9.05 -4.98
CA ILE A 62 -9.91 10.47 -5.21
C ILE A 62 -10.22 11.22 -3.93
N SER A 63 -9.77 12.47 -3.84
CA SER A 63 -9.95 13.29 -2.65
C SER A 63 -10.29 14.75 -2.99
N PRO A 64 -11.08 15.44 -2.14
CA PRO A 64 -11.27 16.88 -2.26
C PRO A 64 -10.04 17.70 -1.83
N PHE A 65 -9.03 17.06 -1.22
CA PHE A 65 -7.81 17.71 -0.71
C PHE A 65 -6.77 17.84 -1.82
N THR A 66 -7.03 18.70 -2.80
CA THR A 66 -6.20 18.86 -4.01
C THR A 66 -4.75 19.30 -3.74
N GLN A 67 -4.45 19.83 -2.53
CA GLN A 67 -3.11 20.21 -2.12
C GLN A 67 -2.22 19.01 -1.73
N GLU A 68 -2.78 17.82 -1.51
CA GLU A 68 -2.03 16.65 -1.06
C GLU A 68 -1.14 16.09 -2.17
N SER A 69 0.04 15.62 -1.78
CA SER A 69 1.08 15.22 -2.74
C SER A 69 0.64 14.06 -3.65
N TYR A 70 -0.10 13.07 -3.12
CA TYR A 70 -0.56 11.95 -3.93
C TYR A 70 -1.61 12.37 -4.99
N VAL A 71 -2.43 13.39 -4.69
CA VAL A 71 -3.40 13.94 -5.66
C VAL A 71 -2.66 14.65 -6.78
N LYS A 72 -1.72 15.55 -6.42
CA LYS A 72 -0.88 16.26 -7.41
C LYS A 72 -0.02 15.31 -8.24
N PHE A 73 0.47 14.23 -7.63
CA PHE A 73 1.26 13.25 -8.35
C PHE A 73 0.43 12.56 -9.46
N ALA A 74 -0.85 12.26 -9.19
CA ALA A 74 -1.75 11.65 -10.17
C ALA A 74 -2.06 12.56 -11.39
N GLU A 75 -1.84 13.88 -11.28
CA GLU A 75 -1.96 14.82 -12.40
C GLU A 75 -0.83 14.64 -13.46
N GLY A 76 0.24 13.91 -13.12
CA GLY A 76 1.31 13.52 -14.03
C GLY A 76 2.27 14.64 -14.47
N VAL A 77 2.26 15.80 -13.80
CA VAL A 77 3.04 17.01 -14.17
C VAL A 77 4.43 17.07 -13.55
N TYR A 78 4.85 16.05 -12.79
CA TYR A 78 6.17 16.00 -12.17
C TYR A 78 7.29 15.77 -13.19
N THR A 79 8.50 16.30 -12.89
CA THR A 79 9.71 16.18 -13.68
C THR A 79 10.91 15.88 -12.78
N SER A 80 12.08 15.59 -13.36
CA SER A 80 13.34 15.42 -12.58
C SER A 80 13.78 16.65 -11.80
N GLY A 81 13.40 17.85 -12.26
CA GLY A 81 13.64 19.12 -11.56
C GLY A 81 12.54 19.55 -10.60
N ASN A 82 11.34 18.98 -10.73
CA ASN A 82 10.19 19.27 -9.87
C ASN A 82 9.53 17.97 -9.41
N LEU A 83 10.09 17.40 -8.36
CA LEU A 83 9.64 16.15 -7.75
C LEU A 83 8.52 16.45 -6.76
N ILE A 84 7.33 15.94 -7.01
CA ILE A 84 6.21 16.05 -6.05
C ILE A 84 6.45 15.10 -4.86
N ILE A 85 6.86 13.86 -5.15
CA ILE A 85 7.24 12.84 -4.16
C ILE A 85 8.53 12.17 -4.64
N SER A 86 9.51 12.03 -3.76
CA SER A 86 10.75 11.31 -4.03
C SER A 86 11.22 10.57 -2.79
N TYR A 87 11.64 9.33 -2.98
CA TYR A 87 12.24 8.50 -1.93
C TYR A 87 13.76 8.37 -2.11
N TRP A 88 14.35 8.96 -3.16
CA TRP A 88 15.75 8.75 -3.53
C TRP A 88 16.72 9.05 -2.38
N ASN A 89 16.71 10.27 -1.90
CA ASN A 89 17.68 10.70 -0.89
C ASN A 89 17.50 9.96 0.44
N ASP A 90 16.26 9.83 0.90
CA ASP A 90 15.99 9.21 2.21
C ASP A 90 16.38 7.74 2.23
N LEU A 91 16.15 7.01 1.13
CA LEU A 91 16.53 5.60 1.04
C LEU A 91 18.06 5.44 1.02
N PHE A 92 18.80 6.26 0.28
CA PHE A 92 20.27 6.22 0.31
C PHE A 92 20.86 6.66 1.66
N LEU A 93 20.24 7.64 2.34
CA LEU A 93 20.60 7.98 3.72
C LEU A 93 20.34 6.82 4.68
N GLY A 94 19.22 6.11 4.53
CA GLY A 94 18.91 4.92 5.31
C GLY A 94 19.94 3.80 5.10
N ILE A 95 20.36 3.55 3.86
CA ILE A 95 21.43 2.60 3.53
C ILE A 95 22.73 2.98 4.23
N ARG A 96 23.14 4.26 4.13
CA ARG A 96 24.32 4.76 4.82
C ARG A 96 24.23 4.60 6.33
N GLN A 97 23.08 4.89 6.92
CA GLN A 97 22.84 4.74 8.36
C GLN A 97 23.04 3.29 8.81
N CYS A 98 22.55 2.32 8.04
CA CYS A 98 22.75 0.90 8.32
C CYS A 98 24.23 0.49 8.24
N TYR A 99 24.98 0.99 7.26
CA TYR A 99 26.44 0.74 7.19
C TYR A 99 27.22 1.39 8.33
N LEU A 100 26.81 2.57 8.82
CA LEU A 100 27.39 3.20 10.00
C LEU A 100 27.15 2.34 11.27
N LEU A 101 25.94 1.77 11.41
CA LEU A 101 25.65 0.81 12.47
C LEU A 101 26.62 -0.40 12.39
N LYS A 102 26.71 -1.04 11.25
CA LYS A 102 27.59 -2.21 11.03
C LYS A 102 29.06 -1.91 11.34
N LYS A 103 29.54 -0.71 10.95
CA LYS A 103 30.94 -0.29 11.21
C LYS A 103 31.23 -0.12 12.69
N ASN A 104 30.30 0.45 13.46
CA ASN A 104 30.58 0.93 14.80
C ASN A 104 30.05 0.01 15.92
N ILE A 105 29.15 -0.93 15.62
CA ILE A 105 28.46 -1.74 16.63
C ILE A 105 29.42 -2.54 17.51
N THR A 106 30.53 -3.04 16.97
CA THR A 106 31.53 -3.81 17.72
C THR A 106 32.34 -2.95 18.72
N SER A 107 32.28 -1.63 18.62
CA SER A 107 32.96 -0.72 19.55
C SER A 107 32.12 -0.38 20.78
N VAL A 108 30.87 -0.81 20.84
CA VAL A 108 29.94 -0.51 21.93
C VAL A 108 30.38 -1.23 23.21
N PRO A 109 30.61 -0.50 24.32
CA PRO A 109 31.03 -1.13 25.57
C PRO A 109 29.93 -2.08 26.11
N ARG A 110 30.33 -3.26 26.57
CA ARG A 110 29.44 -4.25 27.23
C ARG A 110 28.29 -4.76 26.37
N ILE A 111 28.37 -4.66 25.05
CA ILE A 111 27.42 -5.32 24.17
C ILE A 111 27.84 -6.79 23.97
N ASP A 112 26.91 -7.71 24.02
CA ASP A 112 27.17 -9.11 23.75
C ASP A 112 27.13 -9.45 22.26
N GLN A 113 27.77 -10.54 21.86
CA GLN A 113 27.89 -10.95 20.45
C GLN A 113 26.52 -11.26 19.82
N ALA A 114 25.60 -11.87 20.56
CA ALA A 114 24.27 -12.19 20.03
C ALA A 114 23.48 -10.92 19.68
N THR A 115 23.61 -9.87 20.50
CA THR A 115 23.03 -8.55 20.20
C THR A 115 23.68 -7.91 18.96
N ILE A 116 25.02 -7.98 18.84
CA ILE A 116 25.73 -7.51 17.64
C ILE A 116 25.20 -8.23 16.39
N ASP A 117 25.17 -9.57 16.42
CA ASP A 117 24.73 -10.39 15.29
C ASP A 117 23.29 -10.07 14.89
N SER A 118 22.40 -9.90 15.87
CA SER A 118 21.00 -9.51 15.64
C SER A 118 20.89 -8.12 15.00
N TYR A 119 21.67 -7.12 15.45
CA TYR A 119 21.59 -5.77 14.91
C TYR A 119 22.19 -5.69 13.51
N VAL A 120 23.26 -6.43 13.23
CA VAL A 120 23.86 -6.54 11.90
C VAL A 120 22.88 -7.21 10.93
N ALA A 121 22.23 -8.31 11.32
CA ALA A 121 21.22 -8.98 10.50
C ALA A 121 20.03 -8.06 10.17
N GLN A 122 19.57 -7.26 11.14
CA GLN A 122 18.52 -6.28 10.91
C GLN A 122 18.99 -5.14 9.97
N ALA A 123 20.23 -4.68 10.10
CA ALA A 123 20.80 -3.69 9.20
C ALA A 123 20.91 -4.22 7.77
N ASP A 124 21.32 -5.47 7.58
CA ASP A 124 21.38 -6.11 6.25
C ASP A 124 19.99 -6.28 5.63
N PHE A 125 18.99 -6.67 6.42
CA PHE A 125 17.60 -6.65 5.99
C PHE A 125 17.15 -5.25 5.51
N LEU A 126 17.46 -4.20 6.27
CA LEU A 126 17.08 -2.83 5.91
C LEU A 126 17.81 -2.34 4.65
N ILE A 127 19.10 -2.67 4.49
CA ILE A 127 19.86 -2.37 3.26
C ILE A 127 19.17 -3.03 2.05
N ALA A 128 18.81 -4.31 2.16
CA ALA A 128 18.08 -5.02 1.10
C ALA A 128 16.72 -4.37 0.84
N TYR A 129 15.98 -4.02 1.87
CA TYR A 129 14.66 -3.41 1.74
C TYR A 129 14.71 -2.03 1.09
N PHE A 130 15.68 -1.18 1.48
CA PHE A 130 15.87 0.13 0.85
C PHE A 130 16.26 0.02 -0.61
N HIS A 131 17.14 -0.92 -0.98
CA HIS A 131 17.45 -1.18 -2.39
C HIS A 131 16.24 -1.71 -3.16
N MET A 132 15.44 -2.62 -2.57
CA MET A 132 14.19 -3.08 -3.18
C MET A 132 13.23 -1.91 -3.46
N LEU A 133 13.08 -0.96 -2.52
CA LEU A 133 12.25 0.23 -2.73
C LEU A 133 12.81 1.15 -3.82
N LEU A 134 14.13 1.32 -3.88
CA LEU A 134 14.79 2.05 -4.97
C LEU A 134 14.55 1.37 -6.32
N ILE A 135 14.75 0.06 -6.42
CA ILE A 135 14.51 -0.74 -7.64
C ILE A 135 13.04 -0.63 -8.07
N LYS A 136 12.10 -0.74 -7.12
CA LYS A 136 10.66 -0.58 -7.38
C LYS A 136 10.34 0.78 -8.01
N CYS A 137 10.95 1.85 -7.51
CA CYS A 137 10.65 3.22 -7.93
C CYS A 137 11.42 3.65 -9.19
N TYR A 138 12.69 3.29 -9.29
CA TYR A 138 13.63 3.87 -10.27
C TYR A 138 14.20 2.86 -11.26
N GLY A 139 13.87 1.57 -11.14
CA GLY A 139 14.42 0.51 -11.97
C GLY A 139 15.87 0.17 -11.60
N PRO A 140 16.81 0.14 -12.54
CA PRO A 140 18.24 0.00 -12.26
C PRO A 140 18.72 1.10 -11.30
N VAL A 141 19.57 0.79 -10.33
CA VAL A 141 20.07 1.75 -9.34
C VAL A 141 21.55 1.54 -9.04
N VAL A 142 22.15 2.47 -8.31
CA VAL A 142 23.48 2.27 -7.74
C VAL A 142 23.38 1.27 -6.59
N LEU A 143 24.11 0.17 -6.65
CA LEU A 143 24.25 -0.76 -5.53
C LEU A 143 25.32 -0.27 -4.54
N VAL A 144 24.88 0.07 -3.36
CA VAL A 144 25.77 0.46 -2.25
C VAL A 144 26.12 -0.78 -1.46
N LYS A 145 27.31 -1.34 -1.71
CA LYS A 145 27.76 -2.63 -1.13
C LYS A 145 28.62 -2.44 0.14
N GLU A 146 29.02 -1.21 0.43
CA GLU A 146 29.82 -0.86 1.62
C GLU A 146 29.54 0.57 2.05
N LEU A 147 30.09 1.00 3.18
CA LEU A 147 29.93 2.38 3.66
C LEU A 147 30.50 3.38 2.67
N PRO A 148 29.70 4.29 2.09
CA PRO A 148 30.18 5.26 1.11
C PRO A 148 31.21 6.22 1.71
N VAL A 149 32.31 6.45 0.98
CA VAL A 149 33.34 7.45 1.30
C VAL A 149 32.85 8.82 0.86
N LEU A 150 32.82 9.79 1.79
CA LEU A 150 32.24 11.12 1.55
C LEU A 150 33.01 11.95 0.49
N ASP A 151 34.33 11.79 0.45
CA ASP A 151 35.24 12.58 -0.42
C ASP A 151 35.60 11.81 -1.70
N THR A 152 34.75 10.88 -2.16
CA THR A 152 34.97 10.17 -3.41
C THR A 152 35.03 11.15 -4.58
N PRO A 153 36.12 11.17 -5.39
CA PRO A 153 36.21 11.98 -6.59
C PRO A 153 35.04 11.70 -7.54
N LYS A 154 34.53 12.75 -8.23
CA LYS A 154 33.36 12.65 -9.09
C LYS A 154 33.47 11.54 -10.14
N ASP A 155 34.63 11.38 -10.75
CA ASP A 155 34.90 10.38 -11.79
C ASP A 155 34.88 8.93 -11.24
N ASN A 156 35.02 8.78 -9.91
CA ASN A 156 35.00 7.49 -9.22
C ASN A 156 33.63 7.18 -8.58
N LEU A 157 32.63 8.06 -8.76
CA LEU A 157 31.29 7.79 -8.27
C LEU A 157 30.68 6.62 -9.08
N LEU A 158 29.98 5.74 -8.37
CA LEU A 158 29.34 4.58 -9.00
C LEU A 158 28.21 5.01 -9.93
N GLY A 159 28.17 4.41 -11.13
CA GLY A 159 27.04 4.46 -12.03
C GLY A 159 25.93 3.49 -11.61
N ARG A 160 24.88 3.42 -12.41
CA ARG A 160 23.79 2.47 -12.19
C ARG A 160 24.24 1.05 -12.54
N THR A 161 23.79 0.10 -11.76
CA THR A 161 23.96 -1.34 -11.99
C THR A 161 22.76 -1.86 -12.80
N SER A 162 22.96 -2.86 -13.66
CA SER A 162 21.87 -3.45 -14.43
C SER A 162 20.73 -3.95 -13.55
N TYR A 163 19.50 -3.92 -14.08
CA TYR A 163 18.30 -4.30 -13.31
C TYR A 163 18.40 -5.72 -12.72
N ASP A 164 18.80 -6.70 -13.55
CA ASP A 164 18.88 -8.09 -13.09
C ASP A 164 19.97 -8.30 -12.03
N GLU A 165 21.09 -7.59 -12.13
CA GLU A 165 22.12 -7.61 -11.07
C GLU A 165 21.61 -6.93 -9.78
N CYS A 166 20.89 -5.81 -9.91
CA CYS A 166 20.26 -5.16 -8.75
C CYS A 166 19.30 -6.10 -8.03
N VAL A 167 18.46 -6.81 -8.78
CA VAL A 167 17.50 -7.78 -8.23
C VAL A 167 18.22 -8.95 -7.57
N GLN A 168 19.22 -9.55 -8.26
CA GLN A 168 19.95 -10.71 -7.73
C GLN A 168 20.67 -10.34 -6.43
N TRP A 169 21.45 -9.27 -6.41
CA TRP A 169 22.17 -8.83 -5.22
C TRP A 169 21.21 -8.53 -4.04
N THR A 170 20.11 -7.89 -4.30
CA THR A 170 19.10 -7.59 -3.27
C THR A 170 18.45 -8.86 -2.71
N CYS A 171 18.19 -9.85 -3.58
CA CYS A 171 17.68 -11.15 -3.16
C CYS A 171 18.69 -11.91 -2.30
N ASP A 172 19.98 -11.89 -2.67
CA ASP A 172 21.04 -12.53 -1.90
C ASP A 172 21.19 -11.89 -0.51
N MET A 173 21.07 -10.57 -0.41
CA MET A 173 21.05 -9.84 0.86
C MET A 173 19.84 -10.21 1.73
N PHE A 174 18.65 -10.38 1.15
CA PHE A 174 17.49 -10.87 1.89
C PHE A 174 17.69 -12.30 2.39
N ASP A 175 18.28 -13.17 1.59
CA ASP A 175 18.56 -14.57 1.98
C ASP A 175 19.59 -14.63 3.11
N ASP A 176 20.67 -13.86 3.02
CA ASP A 176 21.69 -13.76 4.08
C ASP A 176 21.08 -13.23 5.39
N ALA A 177 20.30 -12.16 5.33
CA ALA A 177 19.60 -11.64 6.50
C ALA A 177 18.61 -12.66 7.08
N ALA A 178 17.82 -13.34 6.24
CA ALA A 178 16.86 -14.36 6.67
C ALA A 178 17.53 -15.52 7.41
N GLY A 179 18.74 -15.92 7.01
CA GLY A 179 19.51 -16.98 7.68
C GLY A 179 19.94 -16.64 9.12
N ARG A 180 19.92 -15.37 9.50
CA ARG A 180 20.38 -14.86 10.81
C ARG A 180 19.26 -14.24 11.66
N LEU A 181 18.10 -13.97 11.08
CA LEU A 181 16.95 -13.37 11.75
C LEU A 181 16.02 -14.43 12.35
N PRO A 182 15.35 -14.15 13.47
CA PRO A 182 14.29 -15.02 13.97
C PRO A 182 13.08 -15.01 13.03
N ALA A 183 12.31 -16.11 13.03
CA ALA A 183 11.11 -16.22 12.18
C ALA A 183 9.98 -15.27 12.62
N THR A 184 9.86 -15.01 13.92
CA THR A 184 8.79 -14.18 14.50
C THR A 184 9.36 -13.23 15.55
N ARG A 185 8.70 -12.10 15.75
CA ARG A 185 8.94 -11.17 16.85
C ARG A 185 7.61 -10.72 17.44
N THR A 186 7.58 -10.50 18.75
CA THR A 186 6.37 -10.14 19.50
C THR A 186 6.65 -9.02 20.50
N GLY A 187 5.61 -8.49 21.13
CA GLY A 187 5.75 -7.46 22.16
C GLY A 187 6.39 -6.17 21.61
N SER A 188 7.42 -5.68 22.28
CA SER A 188 8.15 -4.46 21.90
C SER A 188 8.97 -4.59 20.62
N GLU A 189 9.25 -5.81 20.16
CA GLU A 189 9.99 -6.09 18.94
C GLU A 189 9.08 -6.29 17.71
N TYR A 190 7.76 -6.22 17.89
CA TYR A 190 6.82 -6.32 16.77
C TYR A 190 7.07 -5.20 15.75
N GLY A 191 7.17 -5.56 14.48
CA GLY A 191 7.52 -4.63 13.39
C GLY A 191 9.02 -4.56 13.07
N LEU A 192 9.89 -5.20 13.85
CA LEU A 192 11.29 -5.38 13.47
C LEU A 192 11.46 -6.54 12.49
N ALA A 193 12.60 -6.56 11.78
CA ALA A 193 12.93 -7.55 10.76
C ALA A 193 12.88 -8.99 11.26
N THR A 194 12.28 -9.87 10.46
CA THR A 194 12.21 -11.32 10.67
C THR A 194 12.62 -12.06 9.41
N SER A 195 12.97 -13.35 9.52
CA SER A 195 13.27 -14.17 8.35
C SER A 195 12.04 -14.33 7.44
N VAL A 196 10.83 -14.39 8.01
CA VAL A 196 9.57 -14.42 7.24
C VAL A 196 9.39 -13.13 6.44
N ALA A 197 9.63 -11.96 7.04
CA ALA A 197 9.56 -10.68 6.34
C ALA A 197 10.59 -10.59 5.19
N ALA A 198 11.82 -11.06 5.41
CA ALA A 198 12.88 -11.05 4.39
C ALA A 198 12.50 -11.93 3.18
N LYS A 199 12.04 -13.16 3.41
CA LYS A 199 11.60 -14.08 2.35
C LYS A 199 10.37 -13.55 1.62
N ALA A 200 9.43 -12.95 2.32
CA ALA A 200 8.23 -12.34 1.74
C ALA A 200 8.57 -11.16 0.80
N LEU A 201 9.47 -10.27 1.22
CA LEU A 201 9.90 -9.13 0.41
C LEU A 201 10.76 -9.56 -0.78
N LYS A 202 11.61 -10.59 -0.63
CA LYS A 202 12.32 -11.24 -1.75
C LYS A 202 11.34 -11.76 -2.80
N ALA A 203 10.29 -12.46 -2.38
CA ALA A 203 9.27 -12.98 -3.29
C ALA A 203 8.55 -11.85 -4.06
N ARG A 204 8.22 -10.75 -3.38
CA ARG A 204 7.65 -9.55 -4.02
C ARG A 204 8.61 -8.97 -5.09
N LEU A 205 9.90 -8.83 -4.77
CA LEU A 205 10.89 -8.31 -5.72
C LEU A 205 11.02 -9.20 -6.96
N LEU A 206 11.05 -10.52 -6.79
CA LEU A 206 11.12 -11.47 -7.90
C LEU A 206 9.85 -11.45 -8.77
N LEU A 207 8.67 -11.25 -8.18
CA LEU A 207 7.43 -11.05 -8.94
C LEU A 207 7.51 -9.80 -9.82
N TYR A 208 8.05 -8.70 -9.29
CA TYR A 208 8.31 -7.48 -10.08
C TYR A 208 9.25 -7.76 -11.24
N ALA A 209 10.37 -8.43 -10.98
CA ALA A 209 11.38 -8.75 -11.99
C ALA A 209 10.87 -9.69 -13.11
N ALA A 210 9.87 -10.53 -12.80
CA ALA A 210 9.22 -11.38 -13.78
C ALA A 210 8.18 -10.65 -14.63
N SER A 211 7.68 -9.49 -14.16
CA SER A 211 6.52 -8.79 -14.76
C SER A 211 6.86 -8.09 -16.09
N PRO A 212 5.87 -7.84 -16.97
CA PRO A 212 6.06 -7.32 -18.32
C PRO A 212 6.87 -6.02 -18.43
N LEU A 213 6.83 -5.16 -17.42
CA LEU A 213 7.63 -3.92 -17.42
C LEU A 213 9.13 -4.19 -17.39
N PHE A 214 9.57 -5.26 -16.67
CA PHE A 214 10.97 -5.53 -16.35
C PHE A 214 11.53 -6.80 -17.01
N ASN A 215 10.73 -7.54 -17.75
CA ASN A 215 11.13 -8.82 -18.34
C ASN A 215 10.99 -8.79 -19.86
N GLY A 216 12.07 -8.39 -20.55
CA GLY A 216 12.12 -8.35 -22.02
C GLY A 216 11.37 -7.17 -22.64
N ASN A 217 11.30 -6.03 -21.97
CA ASN A 217 10.59 -4.84 -22.46
C ASN A 217 11.48 -4.01 -23.41
N THR A 218 11.62 -4.45 -24.65
CA THR A 218 12.35 -3.72 -25.69
C THR A 218 11.62 -2.46 -26.15
N GLU A 219 10.30 -2.43 -26.05
CA GLU A 219 9.47 -1.27 -26.47
C GLU A 219 9.86 0.01 -25.73
N TYR A 220 10.15 -0.07 -24.41
CA TYR A 220 10.44 1.11 -23.59
C TYR A 220 11.92 1.28 -23.27
N TYR A 221 12.74 0.21 -23.38
CA TYR A 221 14.06 0.20 -22.79
C TYR A 221 15.19 -0.25 -23.74
N SER A 222 14.94 -0.37 -25.06
CA SER A 222 15.98 -0.75 -26.05
C SER A 222 17.21 0.15 -25.98
N ASP A 223 17.01 1.45 -25.77
CA ASP A 223 18.07 2.47 -25.76
C ASP A 223 18.48 2.91 -24.35
N PHE A 224 17.97 2.21 -23.32
CA PHE A 224 18.28 2.53 -21.94
C PHE A 224 19.61 1.86 -21.53
N VAL A 225 20.70 2.58 -21.77
CA VAL A 225 22.07 2.13 -21.55
C VAL A 225 22.80 3.00 -20.55
N ASN A 226 23.82 2.44 -19.91
CA ASN A 226 24.74 3.15 -19.03
C ASN A 226 25.74 4.01 -19.84
N THR A 227 26.56 4.80 -19.19
CA THR A 227 27.58 5.67 -19.82
C THR A 227 28.64 4.88 -20.61
N ASP A 228 28.87 3.61 -20.27
CA ASP A 228 29.77 2.68 -20.97
C ASP A 228 29.10 1.91 -22.12
N GLY A 229 27.80 2.18 -22.38
CA GLY A 229 27.00 1.51 -23.42
C GLY A 229 26.40 0.17 -22.99
N SER A 230 26.60 -0.29 -21.74
CA SER A 230 25.97 -1.51 -21.23
C SER A 230 24.48 -1.31 -21.02
N SER A 231 23.67 -2.33 -21.36
CA SER A 231 22.22 -2.28 -21.17
C SER A 231 21.86 -2.27 -19.68
N LEU A 232 20.99 -1.34 -19.30
CA LEU A 232 20.49 -1.24 -17.93
C LEU A 232 19.29 -2.15 -17.65
N MET A 233 18.57 -2.59 -18.69
CA MET A 233 17.39 -3.45 -18.56
C MET A 233 17.56 -4.75 -19.36
N PRO A 234 16.95 -5.87 -18.92
CA PRO A 234 16.95 -7.10 -19.70
C PRO A 234 16.06 -6.93 -20.94
N LEU A 235 16.63 -7.11 -22.13
CA LEU A 235 15.93 -6.95 -23.41
C LEU A 235 15.33 -8.26 -23.95
N SER A 236 15.67 -9.40 -23.35
CA SER A 236 15.11 -10.70 -23.70
C SER A 236 14.15 -11.18 -22.64
N TYR A 237 12.97 -11.66 -23.06
CA TYR A 237 12.01 -12.28 -22.14
C TYR A 237 12.56 -13.61 -21.62
N ASP A 238 12.52 -13.79 -20.30
CA ASP A 238 12.88 -15.03 -19.59
C ASP A 238 11.67 -15.54 -18.80
N GLU A 239 11.05 -16.62 -19.27
CA GLU A 239 9.93 -17.25 -18.58
C GLU A 239 10.30 -17.83 -17.20
N ASN A 240 11.59 -18.20 -17.00
CA ASN A 240 12.05 -18.74 -15.72
C ASN A 240 12.00 -17.72 -14.59
N LYS A 241 11.93 -16.42 -14.88
CA LYS A 241 11.69 -15.40 -13.85
C LYS A 241 10.35 -15.63 -13.14
N TRP A 242 9.30 -16.05 -13.86
CA TRP A 242 8.01 -16.41 -13.26
C TRP A 242 8.10 -17.65 -12.37
N LYS A 243 8.85 -18.66 -12.82
CA LYS A 243 9.12 -19.84 -11.98
C LYS A 243 9.86 -19.45 -10.70
N LYS A 244 10.93 -18.64 -10.81
CA LYS A 244 11.69 -18.16 -9.63
C LYS A 244 10.78 -17.36 -8.67
N ALA A 245 9.89 -16.52 -9.21
CA ALA A 245 8.93 -15.77 -8.40
C ALA A 245 7.93 -16.70 -7.67
N ALA A 246 7.42 -17.72 -8.37
CA ALA A 246 6.54 -18.72 -7.77
C ALA A 246 7.26 -19.52 -6.66
N ASP A 247 8.46 -20.03 -6.95
CA ASP A 247 9.24 -20.81 -5.98
C ASP A 247 9.56 -20.00 -4.72
N ALA A 248 9.96 -18.73 -4.87
CA ALA A 248 10.25 -17.84 -3.75
C ALA A 248 8.99 -17.48 -2.94
N ALA A 249 7.85 -17.28 -3.62
CA ALA A 249 6.57 -17.05 -2.93
C ALA A 249 6.15 -18.29 -2.14
N LEU A 250 6.29 -19.49 -2.70
CA LEU A 250 5.98 -20.74 -2.00
C LEU A 250 6.92 -20.98 -0.80
N GLU A 251 8.22 -20.69 -0.95
CA GLU A 251 9.20 -20.76 0.16
C GLU A 251 8.78 -19.84 1.30
N ALA A 252 8.43 -18.58 1.00
CA ALA A 252 7.99 -17.60 1.99
C ALA A 252 6.66 -18.02 2.66
N ILE A 253 5.70 -18.56 1.89
CA ILE A 253 4.44 -19.09 2.41
C ILE A 253 4.70 -20.23 3.39
N ASN A 254 5.49 -21.23 2.99
CA ASN A 254 5.78 -22.40 3.82
C ASN A 254 6.50 -21.99 5.10
N LEU A 255 7.46 -21.05 5.03
CA LEU A 255 8.15 -20.52 6.20
C LEU A 255 7.17 -19.79 7.13
N ALA A 256 6.27 -18.97 6.58
CA ALA A 256 5.29 -18.26 7.39
C ALA A 256 4.31 -19.24 8.07
N GLU A 257 3.68 -20.14 7.30
CA GLU A 257 2.70 -21.11 7.81
C GLU A 257 3.31 -22.05 8.89
N SER A 258 4.56 -22.50 8.69
CA SER A 258 5.27 -23.35 9.68
C SER A 258 5.62 -22.61 10.98
N ASN A 259 5.63 -21.27 10.97
CA ASN A 259 5.85 -20.41 12.13
C ASN A 259 4.55 -19.78 12.67
N GLY A 260 3.40 -20.35 12.34
CA GLY A 260 2.09 -19.99 12.91
C GLY A 260 1.40 -18.80 12.29
N TYR A 261 1.90 -18.29 11.14
CA TYR A 261 1.13 -17.31 10.35
C TYR A 261 0.00 -18.00 9.58
N SER A 262 -1.12 -17.31 9.44
CA SER A 262 -2.30 -17.82 8.72
C SER A 262 -3.14 -16.66 8.22
N LEU A 263 -4.00 -16.91 7.24
CA LEU A 263 -5.04 -15.95 6.88
C LEU A 263 -5.92 -15.68 8.11
N TYR A 264 -6.28 -14.42 8.29
CA TYR A 264 -7.13 -14.01 9.41
C TYR A 264 -8.57 -14.43 9.14
N GLU A 265 -9.16 -15.14 10.11
CA GLU A 265 -10.56 -15.56 10.11
C GLU A 265 -11.11 -15.49 11.54
N MET A 266 -12.21 -14.77 11.73
CA MET A 266 -12.97 -14.77 12.98
C MET A 266 -13.84 -16.03 13.06
N ARG A 267 -14.05 -16.51 14.28
CA ARG A 267 -14.94 -17.64 14.55
C ARG A 267 -16.35 -17.14 14.88
N GLU A 268 -17.32 -17.98 14.70
CA GLU A 268 -18.67 -17.71 15.18
C GLU A 268 -18.61 -17.49 16.71
N GLY A 269 -19.17 -16.36 17.16
CA GLY A 269 -19.12 -15.93 18.57
C GLY A 269 -17.94 -15.03 18.96
N ASP A 270 -16.90 -14.91 18.12
CA ASP A 270 -15.87 -13.90 18.34
C ASP A 270 -16.47 -12.51 18.13
N LEU A 271 -16.30 -11.64 19.13
CA LEU A 271 -16.77 -10.25 19.10
C LEU A 271 -15.58 -9.31 19.24
N SER A 272 -15.55 -8.28 18.42
CA SER A 272 -14.49 -7.26 18.48
C SER A 272 -14.64 -6.32 19.68
N GLY A 273 -15.85 -6.25 20.27
CA GLY A 273 -16.21 -5.27 21.30
C GLY A 273 -16.45 -3.86 20.73
N TYR A 274 -16.51 -3.72 19.42
CA TYR A 274 -16.75 -2.48 18.70
C TYR A 274 -17.99 -2.61 17.79
N PRO A 275 -18.53 -1.51 17.22
CA PRO A 275 -19.51 -1.60 16.15
C PRO A 275 -18.94 -2.45 14.99
N GLU A 276 -19.66 -3.49 14.59
CA GLU A 276 -19.14 -4.44 13.62
C GLU A 276 -20.23 -4.94 12.67
N PRO A 277 -19.88 -5.43 11.46
CA PRO A 277 -20.81 -6.11 10.58
C PRO A 277 -21.47 -7.31 11.28
N GLN A 278 -22.75 -7.57 10.99
CA GLN A 278 -23.43 -8.75 11.52
C GLN A 278 -22.95 -10.02 10.85
N ASP A 279 -22.67 -9.95 9.56
CA ASP A 279 -22.13 -11.07 8.78
C ASP A 279 -20.68 -11.38 9.21
N LEU A 280 -20.40 -12.66 9.51
CA LEU A 280 -19.10 -13.10 10.03
C LEU A 280 -17.97 -12.88 9.02
N THR A 281 -18.24 -13.13 7.72
CA THR A 281 -17.26 -12.94 6.66
C THR A 281 -16.91 -11.45 6.51
N GLN A 282 -17.92 -10.58 6.49
CA GLN A 282 -17.67 -9.12 6.47
C GLN A 282 -16.91 -8.66 7.70
N ARG A 283 -17.20 -9.22 8.88
CA ARG A 283 -16.49 -8.93 10.14
C ARG A 283 -15.02 -9.36 10.04
N THR A 284 -14.76 -10.59 9.61
CA THR A 284 -13.40 -11.08 9.33
C THR A 284 -12.64 -10.13 8.42
N LEU A 285 -13.22 -9.77 7.28
CA LEU A 285 -12.61 -8.87 6.30
C LEU A 285 -12.40 -7.46 6.85
N ARG A 286 -13.33 -6.96 7.69
CA ARG A 286 -13.24 -5.64 8.32
C ARG A 286 -12.07 -5.52 9.28
N PHE A 287 -11.73 -6.61 10.00
CA PHE A 287 -10.69 -6.63 11.03
C PHE A 287 -9.37 -7.27 10.59
N THR A 288 -9.24 -7.75 9.37
CA THR A 288 -8.13 -8.57 8.82
C THR A 288 -6.75 -8.23 9.38
N PHE A 289 -6.35 -6.96 9.44
CA PHE A 289 -5.04 -6.54 9.98
C PHE A 289 -5.16 -5.53 11.15
N MET A 290 -6.37 -5.14 11.51
CA MET A 290 -6.59 -4.21 12.62
C MET A 290 -6.67 -4.91 13.98
N ASP A 291 -6.99 -6.20 14.00
CA ASP A 291 -6.97 -7.04 15.20
C ASP A 291 -5.53 -7.54 15.46
N LYS A 292 -4.68 -6.64 15.98
CA LYS A 292 -3.25 -6.89 16.18
C LYS A 292 -2.93 -8.07 17.10
N ASP A 293 -3.85 -8.41 18.01
CA ASP A 293 -3.60 -9.44 19.03
C ASP A 293 -3.93 -10.85 18.49
N ASN A 294 -4.88 -10.95 17.56
CA ASN A 294 -5.35 -12.23 17.01
C ASN A 294 -4.93 -12.43 15.54
N SER A 295 -4.72 -11.36 14.78
CA SER A 295 -4.29 -11.51 13.38
C SER A 295 -2.88 -12.09 13.30
N LYS A 296 -2.77 -13.24 12.64
CA LYS A 296 -1.50 -13.89 12.28
C LYS A 296 -1.17 -13.70 10.80
N GLU A 297 -1.82 -12.75 10.13
CA GLU A 297 -1.67 -12.57 8.69
C GLU A 297 -0.55 -11.59 8.32
N VAL A 298 -0.25 -10.61 9.18
CA VAL A 298 0.73 -9.55 8.91
C VAL A 298 2.15 -10.08 9.10
N LEU A 299 2.94 -10.09 8.02
CA LEU A 299 4.31 -10.62 7.99
C LEU A 299 5.36 -9.56 8.32
N PHE A 300 5.10 -8.31 7.90
CA PHE A 300 5.90 -7.13 8.23
C PHE A 300 4.98 -5.91 8.32
N ALA A 301 5.21 -5.05 9.30
CA ALA A 301 4.31 -3.96 9.61
C ALA A 301 5.00 -2.61 9.82
N GLU A 302 4.34 -1.54 9.41
CA GLU A 302 4.59 -0.17 9.85
C GLU A 302 3.90 0.08 11.19
N THR A 303 4.67 0.42 12.21
CA THR A 303 4.15 0.61 13.57
C THR A 303 4.06 2.06 14.02
N ARG A 304 4.55 3.02 13.22
CA ARG A 304 4.46 4.45 13.52
C ARG A 304 3.04 4.96 13.33
N LYS A 305 2.65 5.91 14.19
CA LYS A 305 1.33 6.56 14.12
C LYS A 305 1.24 7.51 12.93
N ALA A 306 0.14 7.44 12.19
CA ALA A 306 -0.12 8.35 11.07
C ALA A 306 -0.80 9.67 11.52
N GLY A 307 -1.46 9.68 12.68
CA GLY A 307 -2.17 10.85 13.20
C GLY A 307 -3.24 11.40 12.24
N ALA A 308 -3.42 12.72 12.24
CA ALA A 308 -4.41 13.41 11.39
C ALA A 308 -4.20 13.23 9.88
N TYR A 309 -3.00 12.89 9.45
CA TYR A 309 -2.66 12.70 8.05
C TYR A 309 -2.84 11.24 7.57
N GLY A 310 -3.27 10.38 8.50
CA GLY A 310 -3.53 8.98 8.22
C GLY A 310 -4.86 8.73 7.52
N LEU A 311 -5.06 7.47 7.15
CA LEU A 311 -6.24 7.02 6.43
C LEU A 311 -7.54 7.15 7.25
N GLN A 312 -7.48 6.91 8.56
CA GLN A 312 -8.66 6.81 9.41
C GLN A 312 -9.46 8.12 9.49
N PRO A 313 -8.90 9.27 9.95
CA PRO A 313 -9.67 10.51 10.02
C PRO A 313 -10.16 10.97 8.64
N LYS A 314 -9.39 10.72 7.58
CA LYS A 314 -9.76 11.10 6.20
C LYS A 314 -10.87 10.25 5.60
N SER A 315 -11.08 9.04 6.12
CA SER A 315 -12.10 8.09 5.65
C SER A 315 -13.37 8.06 6.52
N LEU A 316 -13.40 8.74 7.66
CA LEU A 316 -14.61 8.80 8.49
C LEU A 316 -15.66 9.73 7.87
N PRO A 317 -16.97 9.38 7.95
CA PRO A 317 -18.05 10.32 7.66
C PRO A 317 -17.88 11.63 8.43
N TYR A 318 -18.41 12.75 7.92
CA TYR A 318 -18.25 14.05 8.57
C TYR A 318 -19.06 14.14 9.88
N LEU A 319 -18.53 13.59 10.96
CA LEU A 319 -19.14 13.46 12.26
C LEU A 319 -18.61 14.46 13.29
N SER A 320 -17.43 15.01 13.01
CA SER A 320 -16.73 16.00 13.84
C SER A 320 -15.72 16.76 12.99
N ASP A 321 -15.14 17.83 13.53
CA ASP A 321 -14.11 18.62 12.84
C ASP A 321 -12.85 17.81 12.48
N GLY A 322 -12.61 16.69 13.17
CA GLY A 322 -11.52 15.76 12.89
C GLY A 322 -11.88 14.63 11.91
N SER A 323 -13.12 14.57 11.43
CA SER A 323 -13.60 13.55 10.47
C SER A 323 -13.71 14.20 9.09
N TRP A 324 -12.86 13.79 8.14
CA TRP A 324 -12.63 14.58 6.94
C TRP A 324 -13.40 14.12 5.70
N ASN A 325 -14.04 12.95 5.75
CA ASN A 325 -14.96 12.44 4.71
C ASN A 325 -14.41 12.56 3.27
N GLY A 326 -13.11 12.34 3.06
CA GLY A 326 -12.44 12.72 1.83
C GLY A 326 -11.76 11.57 1.04
N VAL A 327 -11.60 10.38 1.59
CA VAL A 327 -11.03 9.24 0.85
C VAL A 327 -12.14 8.51 0.12
N ALA A 328 -12.41 8.94 -1.11
CA ALA A 328 -13.52 8.48 -1.91
C ALA A 328 -13.07 7.46 -2.96
N PRO A 329 -13.50 6.18 -2.90
CA PRO A 329 -13.29 5.22 -3.97
C PRO A 329 -13.85 5.74 -5.28
N THR A 330 -13.11 5.56 -6.37
CA THR A 330 -13.61 5.89 -7.71
C THR A 330 -14.74 4.94 -8.09
N LEU A 331 -15.64 5.35 -8.99
CA LEU A 331 -16.67 4.45 -9.49
C LEU A 331 -16.06 3.22 -10.18
N THR A 332 -14.92 3.39 -10.86
CA THR A 332 -14.15 2.26 -11.44
C THR A 332 -13.73 1.25 -10.38
N MET A 333 -13.26 1.71 -9.21
CA MET A 333 -12.91 0.81 -8.10
C MET A 333 -14.15 0.14 -7.51
N VAL A 334 -15.25 0.86 -7.36
CA VAL A 334 -16.53 0.31 -6.87
C VAL A 334 -17.05 -0.79 -7.81
N GLU A 335 -17.00 -0.58 -9.13
CA GLU A 335 -17.42 -1.56 -10.13
C GLU A 335 -16.50 -2.79 -10.19
N ARG A 336 -15.22 -2.66 -9.77
CA ARG A 336 -14.23 -3.74 -9.77
C ARG A 336 -14.57 -4.87 -8.81
N PHE A 337 -15.19 -4.60 -7.67
CA PHE A 337 -15.63 -5.65 -6.74
C PHE A 337 -16.58 -6.62 -7.43
N TYR A 338 -16.53 -7.88 -7.03
CA TYR A 338 -17.39 -8.92 -7.59
C TYR A 338 -18.86 -8.81 -7.14
N THR A 339 -19.72 -9.52 -7.84
CA THR A 339 -21.06 -9.86 -7.35
C THR A 339 -20.99 -10.92 -6.24
N LYS A 340 -22.10 -11.20 -5.59
CA LYS A 340 -22.22 -12.32 -4.61
C LYS A 340 -21.86 -13.68 -5.19
N ASN A 341 -21.93 -13.84 -6.52
CA ASN A 341 -21.57 -15.07 -7.24
C ASN A 341 -20.06 -15.15 -7.54
N GLY A 342 -19.26 -14.16 -7.10
CA GLY A 342 -17.81 -14.13 -7.31
C GLY A 342 -17.39 -13.86 -8.75
N LEU A 343 -18.22 -13.16 -9.51
CA LEU A 343 -17.98 -12.76 -10.90
C LEU A 343 -17.91 -11.24 -11.03
N PRO A 344 -17.18 -10.70 -12.03
CA PRO A 344 -17.30 -9.30 -12.42
C PRO A 344 -18.77 -8.96 -12.72
N ILE A 345 -19.17 -7.71 -12.44
CA ILE A 345 -20.58 -7.29 -12.57
C ILE A 345 -21.13 -7.38 -13.99
N ASP A 346 -20.27 -7.31 -15.00
CA ASP A 346 -20.60 -7.45 -16.42
C ASP A 346 -20.57 -8.89 -16.92
N GLU A 347 -19.91 -9.81 -16.20
CA GLU A 347 -19.81 -11.24 -16.52
C GLU A 347 -20.90 -12.08 -15.82
N ASP A 348 -21.51 -11.56 -14.76
CA ASP A 348 -22.54 -12.28 -14.01
C ASP A 348 -23.90 -12.19 -14.73
N PRO A 349 -24.49 -13.30 -15.21
CA PRO A 349 -25.80 -13.28 -15.87
C PRO A 349 -26.96 -12.95 -14.94
N GLU A 350 -26.80 -13.12 -13.61
CA GLU A 350 -27.83 -12.80 -12.61
C GLU A 350 -27.79 -11.32 -12.20
N PHE A 351 -26.72 -10.58 -12.53
CA PHE A 351 -26.59 -9.18 -12.20
C PHE A 351 -27.08 -8.28 -13.32
N ASP A 352 -28.06 -7.43 -13.03
CA ASP A 352 -28.61 -6.47 -14.00
C ASP A 352 -27.63 -5.31 -14.25
N TYR A 353 -26.57 -5.59 -14.99
CA TYR A 353 -25.51 -4.63 -15.32
C TYR A 353 -26.02 -3.38 -16.03
N GLN A 354 -27.01 -3.52 -16.93
CA GLN A 354 -27.52 -2.40 -17.71
C GLN A 354 -28.26 -1.38 -16.83
N ASN A 355 -28.99 -1.85 -15.84
CA ASN A 355 -29.74 -0.99 -14.92
C ASN A 355 -29.06 -0.82 -13.56
N ARG A 356 -27.73 -1.01 -13.48
CA ARG A 356 -26.99 -0.97 -12.22
C ARG A 356 -27.06 0.34 -11.45
N PHE A 357 -27.46 1.44 -12.09
CA PHE A 357 -27.67 2.74 -11.47
C PHE A 357 -29.13 3.03 -11.12
N SER A 358 -30.05 2.09 -11.33
CA SER A 358 -31.44 2.26 -10.90
C SER A 358 -31.55 2.25 -9.36
N VAL A 359 -32.51 2.99 -8.84
CA VAL A 359 -32.84 3.00 -7.40
C VAL A 359 -33.65 1.73 -7.08
N VAL A 360 -33.23 1.03 -6.05
CA VAL A 360 -33.85 -0.22 -5.59
C VAL A 360 -33.93 -0.22 -4.05
N PRO A 361 -34.92 -0.92 -3.46
CA PRO A 361 -34.90 -1.19 -2.02
C PRO A 361 -33.78 -2.17 -1.69
N PHE A 362 -33.29 -2.13 -0.44
CA PHE A 362 -32.47 -3.24 0.05
C PHE A 362 -33.27 -4.53 0.09
N PRO A 363 -32.65 -5.69 -0.18
CA PRO A 363 -33.30 -6.98 0.00
C PRO A 363 -33.79 -7.19 1.42
N ASP A 364 -34.90 -7.93 1.60
CA ASP A 364 -35.39 -8.30 2.92
C ASP A 364 -34.30 -9.04 3.73
N GLY A 365 -34.10 -8.63 4.96
CA GLY A 365 -33.08 -9.18 5.84
C GLY A 365 -31.64 -8.71 5.55
N ALA A 366 -31.44 -7.70 4.72
CA ALA A 366 -30.13 -7.11 4.50
C ALA A 366 -29.51 -6.61 5.80
N THR A 367 -28.25 -7.01 6.05
CA THR A 367 -27.49 -6.68 7.26
C THR A 367 -26.49 -5.53 7.06
N TYR A 368 -26.43 -4.97 5.85
CA TYR A 368 -25.42 -4.00 5.41
C TYR A 368 -25.97 -2.61 5.05
N GLY A 369 -27.28 -2.40 5.18
CA GLY A 369 -27.97 -1.13 4.91
C GLY A 369 -29.47 -1.25 5.04
N GLU A 370 -30.21 -0.11 4.89
CA GLU A 370 -31.67 -0.10 4.96
C GLU A 370 -32.27 0.99 4.06
N GLY A 371 -33.57 0.89 3.74
CA GLY A 371 -34.29 1.81 2.87
C GLY A 371 -34.03 1.57 1.39
N GLN A 372 -33.58 2.60 0.66
CA GLN A 372 -33.29 2.51 -0.78
C GLN A 372 -31.83 2.82 -1.07
N THR A 373 -31.28 2.16 -2.10
CA THR A 373 -29.94 2.43 -2.62
C THR A 373 -29.94 2.28 -4.13
N ILE A 374 -28.78 2.30 -4.79
CA ILE A 374 -28.67 1.97 -6.22
C ILE A 374 -28.36 0.48 -6.40
N LYS A 375 -28.82 -0.12 -7.51
CA LYS A 375 -28.64 -1.56 -7.81
C LYS A 375 -27.17 -1.99 -7.76
N LEU A 376 -26.24 -1.11 -8.12
CA LEU A 376 -24.79 -1.37 -8.03
C LEU A 376 -24.33 -1.74 -6.61
N ASN A 377 -25.06 -1.34 -5.56
CA ASN A 377 -24.69 -1.54 -4.17
C ASN A 377 -25.29 -2.83 -3.55
N VAL A 378 -26.12 -3.55 -4.28
CA VAL A 378 -26.74 -4.80 -3.80
C VAL A 378 -26.21 -5.99 -4.58
N ASP A 379 -26.36 -7.19 -4.01
CA ASP A 379 -25.87 -8.44 -4.60
C ASP A 379 -24.34 -8.45 -4.86
N ARG A 380 -23.58 -7.78 -3.97
CA ARG A 380 -22.11 -7.70 -4.06
C ARG A 380 -21.44 -8.68 -3.09
N GLU A 381 -20.17 -8.93 -3.33
CA GLU A 381 -19.33 -9.76 -2.47
C GLU A 381 -19.09 -9.16 -1.08
N PRO A 382 -18.75 -9.98 -0.05
CA PRO A 382 -18.54 -9.48 1.30
C PRO A 382 -17.47 -8.38 1.46
N ARG A 383 -16.38 -8.38 0.65
CA ARG A 383 -15.34 -7.34 0.69
C ARG A 383 -15.89 -5.97 0.33
N PHE A 384 -16.86 -5.89 -0.59
CA PHE A 384 -17.52 -4.62 -0.91
C PHE A 384 -18.19 -4.03 0.33
N TYR A 385 -18.98 -4.80 1.04
CA TYR A 385 -19.69 -4.34 2.24
C TYR A 385 -18.75 -4.05 3.41
N ALA A 386 -17.65 -4.79 3.53
CA ALA A 386 -16.67 -4.59 4.59
C ALA A 386 -15.82 -3.32 4.38
N TRP A 387 -15.56 -2.94 3.12
CA TRP A 387 -14.53 -1.93 2.81
C TRP A 387 -15.05 -0.65 2.14
N ILE A 388 -16.26 -0.67 1.60
CA ILE A 388 -16.86 0.48 0.91
C ILE A 388 -18.11 0.94 1.65
N ALA A 389 -18.19 2.24 1.92
CA ALA A 389 -19.42 2.91 2.34
C ALA A 389 -20.13 3.44 1.09
N PHE A 390 -21.44 3.27 1.03
CA PHE A 390 -22.30 3.59 -0.10
C PHE A 390 -23.66 4.10 0.38
N GLN A 391 -24.45 4.70 -0.50
CA GLN A 391 -25.71 5.34 -0.17
C GLN A 391 -26.64 4.40 0.62
N ASN A 392 -27.02 4.83 1.84
CA ASN A 392 -27.83 4.12 2.81
C ASN A 392 -27.26 2.76 3.29
N GLY A 393 -25.94 2.58 3.11
CA GLY A 393 -25.18 1.49 3.74
C GLY A 393 -24.75 1.83 5.15
N TYR A 394 -24.44 0.81 5.97
CA TYR A 394 -23.92 1.01 7.31
C TYR A 394 -22.42 1.34 7.32
N TYR A 395 -22.04 2.26 8.19
CA TYR A 395 -20.65 2.57 8.52
C TYR A 395 -20.40 2.28 10.00
N GLU A 396 -19.59 1.30 10.28
CA GLU A 396 -19.27 0.86 11.63
C GLU A 396 -18.19 1.79 12.23
N CYS A 397 -18.58 2.65 13.18
CA CYS A 397 -17.68 3.48 13.99
C CYS A 397 -18.33 3.83 15.32
N GLN A 398 -17.52 4.07 16.36
CA GLN A 398 -18.01 4.57 17.62
C GLN A 398 -18.30 6.07 17.51
N THR A 399 -19.33 6.53 18.23
CA THR A 399 -19.64 7.95 18.34
C THR A 399 -20.16 8.27 19.73
N GLU A 400 -19.75 9.38 20.31
CA GLU A 400 -20.24 9.92 21.58
C GLU A 400 -21.55 10.69 21.48
N SER A 401 -22.21 10.60 20.61
CA SER A 401 -23.12 11.20 19.70
C SER A 401 -24.46 11.80 20.14
N LYS A 402 -24.78 11.98 21.33
CA LYS A 402 -26.01 12.73 21.69
C LYS A 402 -25.97 14.21 21.29
N GLU A 403 -24.79 14.75 21.02
CA GLU A 403 -24.56 16.20 20.82
C GLU A 403 -24.13 16.61 19.40
N ASN A 404 -23.99 15.70 18.46
CA ASN A 404 -23.46 16.04 17.14
C ASN A 404 -24.57 16.42 16.15
N ALA A 405 -24.70 17.72 15.86
CA ALA A 405 -25.70 18.27 14.94
C ALA A 405 -25.62 17.71 13.49
N TYR A 406 -24.46 17.19 13.08
CA TYR A 406 -24.25 16.59 11.75
C TYR A 406 -24.87 15.21 11.60
N VAL A 407 -25.39 14.66 12.67
CA VAL A 407 -25.99 13.34 12.70
C VAL A 407 -27.47 13.44 13.03
N ALA A 408 -28.07 14.46 12.53
CA ALA A 408 -29.46 14.76 12.78
C ALA A 408 -30.38 13.78 12.06
N LYS A 409 -30.57 12.60 12.39
CA LYS A 409 -31.78 11.80 12.09
C LYS A 409 -31.66 10.29 12.32
N ALA A 410 -30.47 9.69 12.35
CA ALA A 410 -30.44 8.29 12.79
C ALA A 410 -30.65 8.28 14.30
N GLU A 411 -31.77 7.79 14.78
CA GLU A 411 -31.98 7.47 16.16
C GLU A 411 -30.86 6.55 16.63
N ARG A 412 -29.99 7.07 17.48
CA ARG A 412 -28.79 6.38 17.94
C ARG A 412 -29.11 5.73 19.27
N ALA A 413 -29.54 4.51 19.18
CA ALA A 413 -29.38 3.63 20.32
C ALA A 413 -27.87 3.29 20.41
N GLU A 414 -27.36 3.22 21.62
CA GLU A 414 -26.03 2.72 21.97
C GLU A 414 -25.75 1.43 21.16
N GLY A 415 -24.64 1.39 20.39
CA GLY A 415 -24.28 0.26 19.53
C GLY A 415 -24.91 0.23 18.14
N LYS A 416 -25.71 1.21 17.71
CA LYS A 416 -26.24 1.26 16.35
C LYS A 416 -25.20 1.74 15.33
N LYS A 417 -25.25 1.13 14.16
CA LYS A 417 -24.45 1.46 12.98
C LYS A 417 -24.96 2.75 12.33
N TRP A 418 -24.05 3.51 11.71
CA TRP A 418 -24.41 4.72 11.00
C TRP A 418 -24.88 4.40 9.60
N LEU A 419 -26.01 4.97 9.18
CA LEU A 419 -26.37 5.03 7.77
C LEU A 419 -25.64 6.18 7.11
N THR A 420 -24.95 5.91 6.01
CA THR A 420 -24.30 6.92 5.18
C THR A 420 -25.29 7.48 4.16
N ASP A 421 -25.38 8.80 4.09
CA ASP A 421 -26.18 9.52 3.09
C ASP A 421 -25.25 10.49 2.35
N PHE A 422 -25.05 10.23 1.06
CA PHE A 422 -24.18 11.00 0.17
C PHE A 422 -24.94 12.02 -0.68
N THR A 423 -26.26 12.19 -0.50
CA THR A 423 -26.98 13.31 -1.10
C THR A 423 -26.46 14.63 -0.56
N GLU A 424 -26.71 15.74 -1.23
CA GLU A 424 -26.12 17.05 -0.94
C GLU A 424 -26.23 17.45 0.54
N GLN A 425 -27.38 17.21 1.18
CA GLN A 425 -27.63 17.51 2.59
C GLN A 425 -27.41 16.32 3.55
N GLY A 426 -27.00 15.15 3.03
CA GLY A 426 -26.74 13.96 3.83
C GLY A 426 -25.49 14.10 4.72
N ASN A 427 -25.33 13.19 5.69
CA ASN A 427 -24.21 13.20 6.64
C ASN A 427 -22.84 12.96 5.99
N CYS A 428 -22.80 12.35 4.81
CA CYS A 428 -21.59 12.19 3.98
C CYS A 428 -21.59 13.14 2.77
N GLY A 429 -22.63 13.94 2.59
CA GLY A 429 -22.81 14.88 1.50
C GLY A 429 -21.93 16.12 1.61
N LYS A 430 -22.07 17.00 0.63
CA LYS A 430 -21.27 18.22 0.50
C LYS A 430 -21.68 19.30 1.52
N GLN A 431 -22.99 19.47 1.77
CA GLN A 431 -23.56 20.44 2.73
C GLN A 431 -22.93 21.84 2.61
N GLY A 432 -22.69 22.32 1.39
CA GLY A 432 -22.06 23.60 1.12
C GLY A 432 -20.56 23.71 1.48
N ARG A 433 -19.90 22.59 1.89
CA ARG A 433 -18.47 22.60 2.21
C ARG A 433 -17.60 22.63 0.95
N ASN A 434 -16.46 23.31 1.03
CA ASN A 434 -15.47 23.36 -0.04
C ASN A 434 -14.57 22.11 -0.06
N ASN A 435 -14.45 21.42 1.08
CA ASN A 435 -13.71 20.17 1.29
C ASN A 435 -14.46 19.31 2.33
N ASN A 436 -13.85 18.24 2.82
CA ASN A 436 -14.47 17.34 3.81
C ASN A 436 -15.80 16.72 3.32
N TYR A 437 -15.82 16.28 2.07
CA TYR A 437 -16.93 15.54 1.46
C TYR A 437 -16.41 14.49 0.48
N SER A 438 -17.16 13.41 0.33
CA SER A 438 -16.83 12.41 -0.70
C SER A 438 -17.14 12.96 -2.09
N LYS A 439 -16.15 12.98 -2.98
CA LYS A 439 -16.33 13.43 -4.38
C LYS A 439 -17.10 12.44 -5.25
N THR A 440 -17.16 11.17 -4.87
CA THR A 440 -17.70 10.10 -5.72
C THR A 440 -19.05 9.56 -5.26
N GLY A 441 -19.53 9.95 -4.07
CA GLY A 441 -20.71 9.33 -3.46
C GLY A 441 -20.46 7.97 -2.83
N TYR A 442 -19.18 7.64 -2.59
CA TYR A 442 -18.68 6.48 -1.86
C TYR A 442 -17.59 6.91 -0.89
N LEU A 443 -17.36 6.15 0.18
CA LEU A 443 -16.30 6.45 1.14
C LEU A 443 -15.59 5.15 1.52
N ASN A 444 -14.30 5.26 1.82
CA ASN A 444 -13.51 4.11 2.24
C ASN A 444 -13.84 3.68 3.68
N LYS A 445 -13.92 2.39 3.93
CA LYS A 445 -14.00 1.78 5.27
C LYS A 445 -12.77 0.92 5.59
N LYS A 446 -12.02 0.44 4.58
CA LYS A 446 -10.85 -0.42 4.81
C LYS A 446 -9.77 0.32 5.57
N GLY A 447 -9.20 -0.32 6.58
CA GLY A 447 -8.18 0.30 7.42
C GLY A 447 -8.71 1.40 8.37
N VAL A 448 -10.01 1.61 8.46
CA VAL A 448 -10.63 2.47 9.47
C VAL A 448 -11.14 1.60 10.62
N HIS A 449 -10.51 1.71 11.77
CA HIS A 449 -10.86 0.87 12.91
C HIS A 449 -12.25 1.23 13.46
N PRO A 450 -13.19 0.29 13.60
CA PRO A 450 -14.54 0.59 14.07
C PRO A 450 -14.61 1.16 15.49
N GLY A 451 -13.57 0.96 16.30
CA GLY A 451 -13.43 1.56 17.62
C GLY A 451 -12.95 3.02 17.62
N VAL A 452 -12.86 3.66 16.47
CA VAL A 452 -12.57 5.10 16.41
C VAL A 452 -13.77 5.87 16.93
N ALA A 453 -13.54 6.68 17.96
CA ALA A 453 -14.55 7.59 18.50
C ALA A 453 -14.46 8.93 17.77
N ALA A 454 -15.44 9.24 16.93
CA ALA A 454 -15.60 10.56 16.34
C ALA A 454 -16.40 11.44 17.30
N SER A 455 -15.74 12.38 18.00
CA SER A 455 -16.36 13.34 18.89
C SER A 455 -15.91 14.76 18.57
N LYS A 456 -16.68 15.78 18.97
CA LYS A 456 -16.30 17.19 18.80
C LYS A 456 -15.00 17.56 19.52
N SER A 457 -14.66 16.83 20.59
CA SER A 457 -13.44 17.03 21.37
C SER A 457 -12.20 16.38 20.74
N GLN A 458 -12.38 15.41 19.82
CA GLN A 458 -11.30 14.64 19.24
C GLN A 458 -10.94 15.20 17.86
N LYS A 459 -9.81 15.94 17.80
CA LYS A 459 -9.32 16.55 16.56
C LYS A 459 -8.73 15.53 15.55
N GLU A 460 -8.28 14.38 16.04
CA GLU A 460 -7.59 13.35 15.25
C GLU A 460 -8.15 11.96 15.59
N PRO A 461 -9.37 11.64 15.12
CA PRO A 461 -9.99 10.36 15.44
C PRO A 461 -9.25 9.23 14.76
N SER A 462 -8.44 8.50 15.51
CA SER A 462 -7.71 7.33 15.06
C SER A 462 -7.56 6.31 16.18
N LYS A 463 -7.41 5.04 15.81
CA LYS A 463 -7.04 3.96 16.72
C LYS A 463 -5.80 3.28 16.16
N ASP A 464 -4.76 3.21 16.99
CA ASP A 464 -3.47 2.68 16.56
C ASP A 464 -3.54 1.15 16.36
N TYR A 465 -3.07 0.71 15.24
CA TYR A 465 -2.79 -0.69 14.91
C TYR A 465 -1.61 -0.74 13.94
N PRO A 466 -0.86 -1.86 13.88
CA PRO A 466 0.24 -2.02 12.92
C PRO A 466 -0.31 -2.09 11.48
N TRP A 467 0.17 -1.20 10.60
CA TRP A 467 -0.24 -1.20 9.19
C TRP A 467 0.57 -2.23 8.40
N PRO A 468 -0.05 -3.10 7.59
CA PRO A 468 0.68 -4.14 6.87
C PRO A 468 1.56 -3.53 5.76
N VAL A 469 2.87 -3.80 5.82
CA VAL A 469 3.79 -3.63 4.70
C VAL A 469 3.64 -4.78 3.72
N ILE A 470 3.52 -5.99 4.27
CA ILE A 470 3.20 -7.21 3.54
C ILE A 470 2.46 -8.19 4.46
N ARG A 471 1.46 -8.88 3.92
CA ARG A 471 0.69 -9.90 4.61
C ARG A 471 0.56 -11.18 3.78
N LEU A 472 0.18 -12.29 4.41
CA LEU A 472 0.18 -13.62 3.81
C LEU A 472 -0.72 -13.71 2.57
N ALA A 473 -1.86 -13.00 2.54
CA ALA A 473 -2.73 -12.98 1.37
C ALA A 473 -2.03 -12.44 0.12
N GLU A 474 -1.14 -11.44 0.25
CA GLU A 474 -0.35 -10.97 -0.88
C GLU A 474 0.60 -12.03 -1.43
N LEU A 475 1.21 -12.83 -0.56
CA LEU A 475 2.06 -13.95 -1.00
C LEU A 475 1.24 -15.03 -1.74
N TYR A 476 0.02 -15.34 -1.27
CA TYR A 476 -0.87 -16.27 -1.95
C TYR A 476 -1.22 -15.79 -3.37
N LEU A 477 -1.56 -14.50 -3.50
CA LEU A 477 -1.86 -13.87 -4.77
C LEU A 477 -0.62 -13.77 -5.67
N SER A 478 0.55 -13.49 -5.10
CA SER A 478 1.82 -13.44 -5.82
C SER A 478 2.22 -14.81 -6.37
N TYR A 479 2.05 -15.85 -5.56
CA TYR A 479 2.24 -17.23 -5.98
C TYR A 479 1.29 -17.62 -7.10
N ALA A 480 -0.01 -17.32 -6.94
CA ALA A 480 -1.03 -17.61 -7.95
C ALA A 480 -0.72 -16.91 -9.28
N GLU A 481 -0.40 -15.61 -9.26
CA GLU A 481 -0.05 -14.85 -10.46
C GLU A 481 1.18 -15.43 -11.17
N ALA A 482 2.23 -15.73 -10.41
CA ALA A 482 3.46 -16.29 -10.98
C ALA A 482 3.24 -17.69 -11.56
N CYS A 483 2.46 -18.53 -10.89
CA CYS A 483 2.09 -19.87 -11.37
C CYS A 483 1.24 -19.82 -12.65
N ILE A 484 0.25 -18.91 -12.70
CA ILE A 484 -0.61 -18.71 -13.87
C ILE A 484 0.23 -18.22 -15.07
N ALA A 485 1.15 -17.28 -14.83
CA ALA A 485 2.00 -16.73 -15.86
C ALA A 485 3.03 -17.75 -16.40
N TYR A 486 3.63 -18.55 -15.53
CA TYR A 486 4.54 -19.63 -15.91
C TYR A 486 3.83 -20.77 -16.65
N ASN A 487 2.68 -21.20 -16.17
CA ASN A 487 1.73 -22.15 -16.82
C ASN A 487 2.37 -23.46 -17.32
N LYS A 488 3.36 -23.99 -16.61
CA LYS A 488 4.05 -25.24 -16.94
C LYS A 488 4.22 -26.10 -15.68
N ASP A 489 4.55 -27.36 -15.84
CA ASP A 489 5.01 -28.30 -14.80
C ASP A 489 4.01 -28.44 -13.62
N GLY A 490 2.69 -28.25 -13.87
CA GLY A 490 1.66 -28.32 -12.83
C GLY A 490 1.64 -27.12 -11.87
N TYR A 491 2.32 -26.00 -12.22
CA TYR A 491 2.26 -24.77 -11.40
C TYR A 491 0.88 -24.13 -11.44
N LEU A 492 0.19 -24.17 -12.59
CA LEU A 492 -1.14 -23.57 -12.76
C LEU A 492 -2.10 -24.03 -11.68
N GLU A 493 -2.28 -25.34 -11.54
CA GLU A 493 -3.21 -25.94 -10.57
C GLU A 493 -2.82 -25.57 -9.13
N LYS A 494 -1.52 -25.57 -8.82
CA LYS A 494 -1.02 -25.20 -7.49
C LYS A 494 -1.29 -23.71 -7.18
N GLY A 495 -1.12 -22.84 -8.18
CA GLY A 495 -1.44 -21.41 -8.06
C GLY A 495 -2.94 -21.18 -7.83
N MET A 496 -3.78 -21.90 -8.55
CA MET A 496 -5.25 -21.81 -8.40
C MET A 496 -5.71 -22.19 -6.99
N VAL A 497 -5.09 -23.18 -6.35
CA VAL A 497 -5.40 -23.56 -4.95
C VAL A 497 -5.21 -22.37 -3.99
N LYS A 498 -4.12 -21.59 -4.13
CA LYS A 498 -3.88 -20.44 -3.26
C LYS A 498 -4.79 -19.25 -3.61
N LEU A 499 -5.13 -19.06 -4.89
CA LEU A 499 -6.11 -18.06 -5.32
C LEU A 499 -7.51 -18.38 -4.75
N ASP A 500 -7.93 -19.62 -4.88
CA ASP A 500 -9.24 -20.08 -4.37
C ASP A 500 -9.32 -19.95 -2.85
N ARG A 501 -8.21 -20.11 -2.12
CA ARG A 501 -8.17 -19.91 -0.65
C ARG A 501 -8.45 -18.45 -0.25
N ILE A 502 -8.00 -17.46 -1.04
CA ILE A 502 -8.35 -16.04 -0.83
C ILE A 502 -9.85 -15.82 -1.07
N ARG A 503 -10.38 -16.41 -2.12
CA ARG A 503 -11.80 -16.31 -2.48
C ARG A 503 -12.70 -16.96 -1.41
N GLU A 504 -12.33 -18.14 -0.94
CA GLU A 504 -13.01 -18.84 0.15
C GLU A 504 -13.09 -18.00 1.43
N ARG A 505 -11.96 -17.41 1.86
CA ARG A 505 -11.93 -16.48 3.00
C ARG A 505 -12.85 -15.27 2.79
N ALA A 506 -13.00 -14.80 1.55
CA ALA A 506 -13.92 -13.74 1.16
C ALA A 506 -15.39 -14.19 1.02
N GLY A 507 -15.70 -15.46 1.30
CA GLY A 507 -17.05 -16.02 1.17
C GLY A 507 -17.47 -16.30 -0.27
N LEU A 508 -16.51 -16.48 -1.19
CA LEU A 508 -16.73 -16.73 -2.60
C LEU A 508 -16.42 -18.19 -2.97
N LEU A 509 -17.08 -18.69 -3.99
CA LEU A 509 -16.74 -19.96 -4.59
C LEU A 509 -15.38 -19.91 -5.29
N SER A 510 -14.79 -21.09 -5.57
CA SER A 510 -13.57 -21.20 -6.39
C SER A 510 -13.74 -20.48 -7.74
N VAL A 511 -12.63 -20.13 -8.38
CA VAL A 511 -12.68 -19.54 -9.72
C VAL A 511 -13.46 -20.46 -10.66
N LYS A 512 -13.18 -21.77 -10.66
CA LYS A 512 -13.85 -22.74 -11.52
C LYS A 512 -15.36 -22.79 -11.27
N ASP A 513 -15.80 -22.78 -10.00
CA ASP A 513 -17.23 -22.90 -9.66
C ASP A 513 -18.01 -21.61 -9.91
N SER A 514 -17.38 -20.45 -9.75
CA SER A 514 -17.99 -19.17 -10.13
C SER A 514 -18.06 -19.01 -11.65
N TRP A 515 -16.93 -19.19 -12.34
CA TRP A 515 -16.80 -18.85 -13.76
C TRP A 515 -17.48 -19.83 -14.72
N LYS A 516 -17.84 -21.06 -14.29
CA LYS A 516 -18.67 -21.95 -15.12
C LYS A 516 -20.03 -21.36 -15.46
N ASN A 517 -20.53 -20.44 -14.63
CA ASN A 517 -21.82 -19.78 -14.77
C ASN A 517 -21.73 -18.36 -15.35
N ALA A 518 -20.54 -17.89 -15.71
CA ALA A 518 -20.35 -16.56 -16.28
C ALA A 518 -20.93 -16.47 -17.71
N LYS A 519 -21.15 -15.24 -18.20
CA LYS A 519 -21.51 -15.02 -19.62
C LYS A 519 -20.46 -15.56 -20.57
N ASN A 520 -19.17 -15.47 -20.18
CA ASN A 520 -18.05 -16.08 -20.90
C ASN A 520 -17.41 -17.15 -19.99
N PRO A 521 -17.94 -18.39 -19.98
CA PRO A 521 -17.63 -19.38 -18.97
C PRO A 521 -16.21 -19.94 -19.10
N ILE A 522 -15.59 -20.27 -17.95
CA ILE A 522 -14.36 -21.04 -17.84
C ILE A 522 -14.70 -22.39 -17.21
N VAL A 523 -14.64 -23.44 -18.01
CA VAL A 523 -14.93 -24.82 -17.56
C VAL A 523 -13.67 -25.63 -17.26
N SER A 524 -12.51 -25.19 -17.76
CA SER A 524 -11.19 -25.78 -17.53
C SER A 524 -10.15 -24.67 -17.37
N TYR A 525 -9.12 -24.91 -16.58
CA TYR A 525 -7.96 -24.01 -16.50
C TYR A 525 -7.02 -24.17 -17.71
N GLU A 526 -7.04 -25.32 -18.36
CA GLU A 526 -6.25 -25.59 -19.56
C GLU A 526 -6.60 -24.61 -20.68
N GLY A 527 -5.58 -24.03 -21.31
CA GLY A 527 -5.72 -23.00 -22.35
C GLY A 527 -6.04 -21.58 -21.83
N ASN A 528 -6.30 -21.41 -20.53
CA ASN A 528 -6.61 -20.11 -19.91
C ASN A 528 -5.47 -19.51 -19.09
N GLY A 529 -4.36 -20.21 -18.93
CA GLY A 529 -3.14 -19.70 -18.27
C GLY A 529 -2.22 -18.92 -19.22
N GLY A 530 -1.07 -18.49 -18.69
CA GLY A 530 -0.10 -17.66 -19.41
C GLY A 530 -0.43 -16.16 -19.33
N LEU A 531 0.51 -15.30 -19.74
CA LEU A 531 0.43 -13.84 -19.59
C LEU A 531 -0.82 -13.20 -20.22
N ASN A 532 -1.33 -13.79 -21.29
CA ASN A 532 -2.49 -13.30 -22.05
C ASN A 532 -3.74 -14.16 -21.82
N GLY A 533 -3.68 -15.11 -20.88
CA GLY A 533 -4.79 -15.99 -20.58
C GLY A 533 -5.85 -15.29 -19.70
N LYS A 534 -7.08 -15.80 -19.74
CA LYS A 534 -8.19 -15.26 -18.93
C LYS A 534 -7.92 -15.35 -17.43
N LEU A 535 -7.21 -16.37 -16.97
CA LEU A 535 -6.82 -16.52 -15.56
C LEU A 535 -5.88 -15.40 -15.08
N THR A 536 -5.08 -14.82 -15.99
CA THR A 536 -4.24 -13.66 -15.66
C THR A 536 -5.09 -12.41 -15.39
N GLU A 537 -6.16 -12.19 -16.14
CA GLU A 537 -7.12 -11.11 -15.85
C GLU A 537 -7.80 -11.33 -14.49
N ILE A 538 -8.21 -12.57 -14.22
CA ILE A 538 -8.89 -12.93 -12.96
C ILE A 538 -7.96 -12.71 -11.76
N VAL A 539 -6.73 -13.20 -11.78
CA VAL A 539 -5.82 -13.03 -10.65
C VAL A 539 -5.43 -11.56 -10.44
N ARG A 540 -5.30 -10.77 -11.52
CA ARG A 540 -5.06 -9.33 -11.43
C ARG A 540 -6.25 -8.62 -10.78
N GLN A 541 -7.48 -8.93 -11.18
CA GLN A 541 -8.68 -8.36 -10.55
C GLN A 541 -8.78 -8.77 -9.08
N GLU A 542 -8.54 -10.05 -8.75
CA GLU A 542 -8.52 -10.54 -7.37
C GLU A 542 -7.49 -9.77 -6.52
N ARG A 543 -6.28 -9.54 -7.06
CA ARG A 543 -5.24 -8.71 -6.39
C ARG A 543 -5.73 -7.28 -6.17
N MET A 544 -6.29 -6.64 -7.19
CA MET A 544 -6.77 -5.26 -7.09
C MET A 544 -7.91 -5.09 -6.08
N ILE A 545 -8.75 -6.12 -5.90
CA ILE A 545 -9.81 -6.11 -4.89
C ILE A 545 -9.22 -6.39 -3.50
N GLU A 546 -8.50 -7.50 -3.35
CA GLU A 546 -7.99 -7.96 -2.06
C GLU A 546 -7.02 -6.95 -1.43
N LEU A 547 -6.15 -6.34 -2.25
CA LEU A 547 -5.13 -5.40 -1.82
C LEU A 547 -5.56 -3.92 -1.98
N TYR A 548 -6.87 -3.66 -2.16
CA TYR A 548 -7.42 -2.31 -2.19
C TYR A 548 -6.87 -1.46 -1.03
N LEU A 549 -6.32 -0.30 -1.34
CA LEU A 549 -5.66 0.65 -0.41
C LEU A 549 -4.51 0.08 0.45
N GLU A 550 -3.91 -1.03 0.06
CA GLU A 550 -2.69 -1.57 0.71
C GLU A 550 -1.41 -1.23 -0.09
N GLN A 551 -1.43 -0.17 -0.86
CA GLN A 551 -0.30 0.40 -1.61
C GLN A 551 0.30 -0.53 -2.68
N GLN A 552 -0.46 -1.55 -3.15
CA GLN A 552 0.02 -2.47 -4.18
C GLN A 552 -0.51 -2.12 -5.58
N ASN A 553 -1.78 -1.70 -5.72
CA ASN A 553 -2.42 -1.51 -7.02
C ASN A 553 -1.70 -0.51 -7.92
N PHE A 554 -1.20 0.60 -7.37
CA PHE A 554 -0.42 1.59 -8.10
C PHE A 554 0.82 0.99 -8.79
N TRP A 555 1.51 0.07 -8.10
CA TRP A 555 2.71 -0.59 -8.61
C TRP A 555 2.38 -1.81 -9.47
N ASP A 556 1.34 -2.55 -9.15
CA ASP A 556 0.86 -3.69 -9.94
C ASP A 556 0.45 -3.25 -11.34
N ILE A 557 -0.33 -2.17 -11.46
CA ILE A 557 -0.73 -1.60 -12.74
C ILE A 557 0.50 -1.19 -13.58
N ARG A 558 1.53 -0.61 -12.94
CA ARG A 558 2.79 -0.24 -13.62
C ARG A 558 3.57 -1.47 -14.07
N ARG A 559 3.84 -2.44 -13.19
CA ARG A 559 4.60 -3.64 -13.57
C ARG A 559 3.90 -4.50 -14.62
N TRP A 560 2.57 -4.43 -14.73
CA TRP A 560 1.79 -5.08 -15.79
C TRP A 560 1.80 -4.33 -17.13
N LYS A 561 2.38 -3.14 -17.22
CA LYS A 561 2.32 -2.21 -18.37
C LYS A 561 0.86 -1.80 -18.71
N LEU A 562 0.05 -1.53 -17.70
CA LEU A 562 -1.36 -1.19 -17.85
C LEU A 562 -1.66 0.26 -17.42
N GLY A 563 -0.64 1.13 -17.34
CA GLY A 563 -0.78 2.53 -16.92
C GLY A 563 -1.81 3.30 -17.74
N ASP A 564 -1.74 3.21 -19.06
CA ASP A 564 -2.68 3.88 -19.96
C ASP A 564 -4.14 3.43 -19.75
N LYS A 565 -4.33 2.12 -19.50
CA LYS A 565 -5.66 1.53 -19.31
C LYS A 565 -6.34 2.01 -18.03
N TYR A 566 -5.57 2.24 -16.96
CA TYR A 566 -6.14 2.49 -15.63
C TYR A 566 -5.96 3.95 -15.17
N PHE A 567 -4.86 4.62 -15.52
CA PHE A 567 -4.57 5.96 -15.02
C PHE A 567 -5.07 7.08 -15.95
N ASN A 568 -5.29 6.82 -17.23
CA ASN A 568 -5.78 7.81 -18.21
C ASN A 568 -7.32 7.78 -18.38
N VAL A 569 -8.04 7.16 -17.44
CA VAL A 569 -9.51 7.07 -17.49
C VAL A 569 -10.13 8.25 -16.74
N PRO A 570 -11.14 8.93 -17.32
CA PRO A 570 -11.88 9.98 -16.61
C PRO A 570 -12.47 9.48 -15.30
N VAL A 571 -12.24 10.22 -14.22
CA VAL A 571 -12.79 9.87 -12.91
C VAL A 571 -14.29 10.06 -12.90
N LYS A 572 -15.03 9.06 -12.44
CA LYS A 572 -16.49 9.08 -12.33
C LYS A 572 -16.94 8.82 -10.89
N GLY A 573 -18.11 9.35 -10.58
CA GLY A 573 -18.82 9.14 -9.32
C GLY A 573 -20.32 9.34 -9.50
N MET A 574 -21.06 9.26 -8.40
CA MET A 574 -22.49 9.58 -8.36
C MET A 574 -22.71 11.09 -8.25
N ASN A 575 -23.90 11.57 -8.52
CA ASN A 575 -24.26 12.98 -8.42
C ASN A 575 -24.47 13.41 -6.95
N ILE A 576 -23.41 13.82 -6.30
CA ILE A 576 -23.43 14.28 -4.90
C ILE A 576 -24.07 15.65 -4.67
N ASP A 577 -24.40 16.37 -5.73
CA ASP A 577 -25.14 17.66 -5.67
C ASP A 577 -26.67 17.44 -5.69
N ALA A 578 -27.14 16.19 -5.76
CA ALA A 578 -28.55 15.86 -5.74
C ALA A 578 -29.10 15.89 -4.32
N THR A 579 -30.36 16.33 -4.20
CA THR A 579 -31.08 16.42 -2.90
C THR A 579 -31.86 15.16 -2.54
N ASP A 580 -31.98 14.22 -3.47
CA ASP A 580 -32.67 12.95 -3.28
C ASP A 580 -31.94 11.79 -3.96
N ILE A 581 -32.35 10.56 -3.65
CA ILE A 581 -31.72 9.37 -4.16
C ILE A 581 -31.84 9.19 -5.66
N ASN A 582 -32.94 9.67 -6.29
CA ASN A 582 -33.12 9.52 -7.73
C ASN A 582 -32.16 10.41 -8.51
N GLY A 583 -31.99 11.65 -8.06
CA GLY A 583 -30.98 12.54 -8.59
C GLY A 583 -29.57 12.05 -8.33
N PHE A 584 -29.30 11.50 -7.13
CA PHE A 584 -28.02 10.91 -6.76
C PHE A 584 -27.63 9.73 -7.66
N ALA A 585 -28.58 8.91 -8.09
CA ALA A 585 -28.36 7.74 -8.94
C ALA A 585 -27.83 8.05 -10.36
N THR A 586 -27.50 9.31 -10.64
CA THR A 586 -26.93 9.76 -11.92
C THR A 586 -25.40 9.77 -11.86
N VAL A 587 -24.74 9.14 -12.83
CA VAL A 587 -23.28 9.15 -12.95
C VAL A 587 -22.78 10.50 -13.46
N LYS A 588 -21.76 11.05 -12.81
CA LYS A 588 -21.05 12.28 -13.19
C LYS A 588 -19.59 11.97 -13.50
N THR A 589 -19.06 12.61 -14.54
CA THR A 589 -17.61 12.72 -14.75
C THR A 589 -17.10 13.89 -13.92
N LEU A 590 -16.10 13.64 -13.10
CA LEU A 590 -15.51 14.63 -12.21
C LEU A 590 -14.43 15.45 -12.95
N PRO A 591 -14.19 16.71 -12.55
CA PRO A 591 -13.21 17.57 -13.21
C PRO A 591 -11.75 17.21 -12.88
N ASP A 592 -11.53 16.17 -12.09
CA ASP A 592 -10.21 15.76 -11.65
C ASP A 592 -9.40 15.18 -12.80
N VAL A 593 -8.24 15.79 -13.05
CA VAL A 593 -7.33 15.36 -14.09
C VAL A 593 -6.43 14.27 -13.56
N ARG A 594 -6.37 13.15 -14.29
CA ARG A 594 -5.34 12.13 -14.15
C ARG A 594 -4.63 12.01 -15.47
N ASN A 595 -3.31 11.97 -15.42
CA ASN A 595 -2.50 11.85 -16.62
C ASN A 595 -1.30 10.92 -16.34
N PHE A 596 -1.13 9.95 -17.22
CA PHE A 596 -0.03 9.02 -17.21
C PHE A 596 0.64 9.04 -18.58
N ASP A 597 1.85 9.53 -18.64
CA ASP A 597 2.64 9.68 -19.86
C ASP A 597 3.51 8.42 -20.07
N THR A 598 3.13 7.61 -21.03
CA THR A 598 3.82 6.38 -21.44
C THR A 598 4.91 6.68 -22.49
N PRO A 599 6.13 6.12 -22.35
CA PRO A 599 6.61 5.23 -21.31
C PRO A 599 7.24 5.95 -20.09
N ARG A 600 7.34 7.27 -20.11
CA ARG A 600 8.08 8.10 -19.15
C ARG A 600 7.75 7.77 -17.69
N GLN A 601 6.46 7.69 -17.38
CA GLN A 601 6.01 7.61 -15.99
C GLN A 601 5.97 6.19 -15.40
N TYR A 602 6.42 5.18 -16.11
CA TYR A 602 6.56 3.82 -15.54
C TYR A 602 7.65 3.73 -14.48
N LEU A 603 8.73 4.50 -14.61
CA LEU A 603 9.75 4.69 -13.59
C LEU A 603 9.67 6.13 -13.06
N LEU A 604 10.11 6.37 -11.84
CA LEU A 604 10.22 7.71 -11.30
C LEU A 604 11.50 8.39 -11.80
N PRO A 605 11.51 9.73 -11.96
CA PRO A 605 12.73 10.44 -12.33
C PRO A 605 13.74 10.40 -11.19
N ILE A 606 15.02 10.20 -11.53
CA ILE A 606 16.12 10.48 -10.61
C ILE A 606 16.19 12.00 -10.44
N PRO A 607 16.37 12.53 -9.21
CA PRO A 607 16.50 13.97 -9.00
C PRO A 607 17.58 14.59 -9.89
N ALA A 608 17.24 15.64 -10.66
CA ALA A 608 18.18 16.27 -11.60
C ALA A 608 19.50 16.70 -10.94
N ALA A 609 19.43 17.11 -9.67
CA ALA A 609 20.61 17.46 -8.89
C ALA A 609 21.59 16.28 -8.70
N GLU A 610 21.08 15.05 -8.56
CA GLU A 610 21.92 13.86 -8.38
C GLU A 610 22.57 13.44 -9.70
N VAL A 611 21.85 13.52 -10.81
CA VAL A 611 22.39 13.30 -12.15
C VAL A 611 23.51 14.32 -12.46
N SER A 612 23.30 15.61 -12.10
CA SER A 612 24.31 16.66 -12.32
C SER A 612 25.57 16.51 -11.48
N LYS A 613 25.48 15.89 -10.29
CA LYS A 613 26.61 15.66 -9.40
C LYS A 613 27.47 14.48 -9.80
N ASN A 614 26.88 13.45 -10.42
CA ASN A 614 27.52 12.19 -10.74
C ASN A 614 27.58 11.99 -12.27
N PRO A 615 28.75 12.14 -12.91
CA PRO A 615 28.89 12.01 -14.36
C PRO A 615 28.58 10.59 -14.88
N ASN A 616 28.60 9.58 -13.99
CA ASN A 616 28.27 8.20 -14.31
C ASN A 616 26.78 7.87 -14.11
N MET A 617 25.94 8.86 -13.76
CA MET A 617 24.53 8.69 -13.52
C MET A 617 23.71 8.97 -14.78
N VAL A 618 23.02 7.96 -15.29
CA VAL A 618 22.08 8.10 -16.42
C VAL A 618 20.65 8.29 -15.87
N GLN A 619 19.91 9.23 -16.43
CA GLN A 619 18.50 9.49 -16.08
C GLN A 619 17.59 8.35 -16.58
N ASN A 620 16.41 8.19 -15.97
CA ASN A 620 15.38 7.32 -16.51
C ASN A 620 14.86 7.84 -17.86
N PRO A 621 14.42 6.94 -18.77
CA PRO A 621 14.01 7.34 -20.12
C PRO A 621 12.94 8.44 -20.13
N ASN A 622 13.11 9.40 -21.05
CA ASN A 622 12.18 10.51 -21.31
C ASN A 622 12.03 11.57 -20.20
N TYR A 623 13.00 11.64 -19.25
CA TYR A 623 13.08 12.73 -18.26
C TYR A 623 14.19 13.73 -18.53
#